data_6311a679e1d3bc9ebdd7f45b00ed7cdf
#
_entry.id   6311a679e1d3bc9ebdd7f45b00ed7cdf
#
_cell.length_a   1.000
_cell.length_b   1.000
_cell.length_c   1.000
_cell.angle_alpha   90.00
_cell.angle_beta   90.00
_cell.angle_gamma   90.00
#
_symmetry.space_group_name_H-M   'P 1'
#
loop_
_entity.id
_entity.type
_entity.pdbx_description
1 polymer ?
#
loop_
_entity_poly.entity_id
_entity_poly.type
_entity_poly.pdbx_seq_one_letter_code
_entity_poly.pdbx_strand_id
1 'polypeptide(L)'
;MDNLPEKTCSVERLVTVPEDVQKVLNGEKTATRRNGVYAYPDEIMVLDGKEFKVDKLYKQSLGEMTDEHAKQEGFSTMEEYKESILAMHPKMPWIPTMSVWVHEFSPVVK
;
A
#
# COMPACT_ATOMS: atom_id res chain seq x y z
N MET A 1 -16.92 -6.64 17.90
CA MET A 1 -16.50 -7.70 16.98
C MET A 1 -16.09 -7.11 15.65
N ASP A 2 -14.90 -7.43 15.24
CA ASP A 2 -14.37 -6.81 14.05
C ASP A 2 -14.78 -7.59 12.81
N ASN A 3 -15.54 -6.94 11.96
CA ASN A 3 -15.94 -7.52 10.69
C ASN A 3 -14.88 -7.23 9.64
N LEU A 4 -13.70 -7.82 9.86
CA LEU A 4 -12.62 -7.67 8.89
C LEU A 4 -12.94 -8.52 7.66
N PRO A 5 -12.69 -7.98 6.48
CA PRO A 5 -12.91 -8.74 5.25
C PRO A 5 -11.94 -9.92 5.17
N GLU A 6 -12.29 -10.92 4.38
CA GLU A 6 -11.40 -12.05 4.17
C GLU A 6 -10.16 -11.60 3.41
N LYS A 7 -9.03 -12.19 3.77
CA LYS A 7 -7.79 -11.95 3.03
C LYS A 7 -7.86 -12.60 1.65
N THR A 8 -7.39 -11.84 0.66
CA THR A 8 -7.22 -12.36 -0.69
C THR A 8 -5.79 -12.79 -0.95
N CYS A 9 -4.87 -12.41 -0.07
CA CYS A 9 -3.46 -12.75 -0.20
C CYS A 9 -2.81 -12.68 1.19
N SER A 10 -1.50 -12.84 1.25
CA SER A 10 -0.78 -12.82 2.53
C SER A 10 0.08 -11.58 2.66
N VAL A 11 0.49 -11.29 3.89
CA VAL A 11 1.30 -10.10 4.18
C VAL A 11 2.66 -10.15 3.47
N GLU A 12 3.18 -11.35 3.21
CA GLU A 12 4.43 -11.51 2.49
C GLU A 12 4.38 -10.98 1.06
N ARG A 13 3.18 -10.85 0.50
CA ARG A 13 2.99 -10.36 -0.87
C ARG A 13 2.59 -8.89 -0.93
N LEU A 14 2.50 -8.24 0.23
CA LEU A 14 2.04 -6.85 0.27
C LEU A 14 3.02 -5.91 -0.43
N VAL A 15 4.31 -6.06 -0.17
CA VAL A 15 5.36 -5.27 -0.84
C VAL A 15 6.40 -6.24 -1.36
N THR A 16 6.51 -6.37 -2.69
CA THR A 16 7.40 -7.35 -3.31
C THR A 16 8.32 -6.77 -4.38
N VAL A 17 7.94 -5.65 -4.97
CA VAL A 17 8.77 -5.01 -5.99
C VAL A 17 10.01 -4.40 -5.34
N PRO A 18 11.24 -4.71 -5.82
CA PRO A 18 12.47 -4.24 -5.17
C PRO A 18 12.51 -2.72 -4.95
N GLU A 19 12.01 -1.94 -5.89
CA GLU A 19 11.97 -0.48 -5.74
C GLU A 19 11.07 -0.06 -4.59
N ASP A 20 9.93 -0.73 -4.44
CA ASP A 20 9.00 -0.45 -3.34
C ASP A 20 9.59 -0.86 -2.01
N VAL A 21 10.27 -2.01 -1.96
CA VAL A 21 10.95 -2.46 -0.75
C VAL A 21 11.95 -1.41 -0.30
N GLN A 22 12.76 -0.86 -1.21
CA GLN A 22 13.72 0.17 -0.85
C GLN A 22 13.04 1.43 -0.33
N LYS A 23 11.93 1.82 -0.93
CA LYS A 23 11.17 2.99 -0.46
C LYS A 23 10.64 2.78 0.95
N VAL A 24 10.19 1.58 1.26
CA VAL A 24 9.74 1.26 2.63
C VAL A 24 10.92 1.33 3.59
N LEU A 25 12.04 0.71 3.23
CA LEU A 25 13.22 0.70 4.10
C LEU A 25 13.76 2.11 4.35
N ASN A 26 13.64 2.99 3.37
CA ASN A 26 14.10 4.37 3.47
C ASN A 26 13.10 5.31 4.15
N GLY A 27 11.91 4.80 4.49
CA GLY A 27 10.87 5.61 5.10
C GLY A 27 10.08 6.47 4.12
N GLU A 28 10.26 6.26 2.82
CA GLU A 28 9.57 7.04 1.79
C GLU A 28 8.18 6.49 1.50
N LYS A 29 7.96 5.20 1.74
CA LYS A 29 6.68 4.54 1.51
C LYS A 29 6.15 4.02 2.83
N THR A 30 4.99 4.53 3.25
CA THR A 30 4.37 4.18 4.53
C THR A 30 3.01 3.52 4.37
N ALA A 31 2.57 3.33 3.13
CA ALA A 31 1.31 2.67 2.84
C ALA A 31 1.37 2.05 1.45
N THR A 32 0.55 1.04 1.24
CA THR A 32 0.39 0.46 -0.10
C THR A 32 -1.08 0.12 -0.31
N ARG A 33 -1.53 0.30 -1.53
CA ARG A 33 -2.92 0.07 -1.93
C ARG A 33 -3.01 -1.14 -2.83
N ARG A 34 -3.96 -2.02 -2.51
CA ARG A 34 -4.16 -3.28 -3.24
C ARG A 34 -5.65 -3.49 -3.51
N ASN A 35 -5.95 -4.33 -4.50
CA ASN A 35 -7.33 -4.67 -4.83
C ASN A 35 -8.00 -5.52 -3.76
N GLY A 36 -7.23 -6.11 -2.88
CA GLY A 36 -7.74 -6.97 -1.83
C GLY A 36 -7.02 -6.77 -0.53
N VAL A 37 -7.38 -7.58 0.46
CA VAL A 37 -6.79 -7.52 1.79
C VAL A 37 -5.62 -8.48 1.87
N TYR A 38 -4.44 -7.94 2.12
CA TYR A 38 -3.20 -8.71 2.22
C TYR A 38 -2.73 -8.87 3.66
N ALA A 39 -3.15 -7.96 4.54
CA ALA A 39 -2.75 -7.99 5.94
C ALA A 39 -3.80 -7.30 6.79
N TYR A 40 -3.93 -7.75 8.03
CA TYR A 40 -4.77 -7.10 9.02
C TYR A 40 -3.92 -6.23 9.93
N PRO A 41 -4.53 -5.25 10.62
CA PRO A 41 -3.79 -4.48 11.62
C PRO A 41 -3.07 -5.41 12.60
N ASP A 42 -1.90 -5.00 13.03
CA ASP A 42 -1.01 -5.72 13.95
C ASP A 42 -0.21 -6.87 13.34
N GLU A 43 -0.44 -7.21 12.08
CA GLU A 43 0.41 -8.18 11.40
C GLU A 43 1.76 -7.57 11.11
N ILE A 44 2.78 -8.42 11.09
CA ILE A 44 4.16 -8.00 10.87
C ILE A 44 4.59 -8.37 9.45
N MET A 45 5.10 -7.38 8.75
CA MET A 45 5.69 -7.55 7.43
C MET A 45 7.20 -7.47 7.59
N VAL A 46 7.92 -8.46 7.06
CA VAL A 46 9.38 -8.47 7.13
C VAL A 46 9.95 -8.17 5.74
N LEU A 47 10.75 -7.12 5.66
CA LEU A 47 11.41 -6.72 4.41
C LEU A 47 12.91 -6.60 4.67
N ASP A 48 13.67 -7.44 3.99
CA ASP A 48 15.13 -7.42 4.09
C ASP A 48 15.60 -7.50 5.56
N GLY A 49 14.96 -8.36 6.33
CA GLY A 49 15.29 -8.57 7.74
C GLY A 49 14.74 -7.52 8.71
N LYS A 50 14.03 -6.52 8.21
CA LYS A 50 13.44 -5.48 9.07
C LYS A 50 11.93 -5.68 9.18
N GLU A 51 11.43 -5.48 10.38
CA GLU A 51 10.01 -5.68 10.67
C GLU A 51 9.23 -4.38 10.59
N PHE A 52 8.06 -4.46 9.98
CA PHE A 52 7.10 -3.38 9.89
C PHE A 52 5.74 -3.89 10.34
N LYS A 53 5.06 -3.10 11.17
CA LYS A 53 3.76 -3.47 11.67
C LYS A 53 2.68 -2.76 10.83
N VAL A 54 1.65 -3.51 10.44
CA VAL A 54 0.49 -2.92 9.77
C VAL A 54 -0.34 -2.20 10.83
N ASP A 55 -0.48 -0.89 10.65
CA ASP A 55 -1.17 -0.03 11.62
C ASP A 55 -2.64 0.12 11.31
N LYS A 56 -2.99 0.25 10.03
CA LYS A 56 -4.37 0.50 9.61
C LYS A 56 -4.70 -0.24 8.33
N LEU A 57 -5.95 -0.63 8.22
CA LEU A 57 -6.51 -1.23 7.01
C LEU A 57 -7.86 -0.58 6.77
N TYR A 58 -8.04 0.06 5.62
CA TYR A 58 -9.31 0.68 5.27
C TYR A 58 -9.50 0.74 3.77
N LYS A 59 -10.74 0.95 3.36
CA LYS A 59 -11.11 1.03 1.95
C LYS A 59 -11.10 2.47 1.49
N GLN A 60 -10.67 2.70 0.26
CA GLN A 60 -10.61 4.04 -0.31
C GLN A 60 -10.83 3.96 -1.82
N SER A 61 -11.54 4.93 -2.39
CA SER A 61 -11.62 5.00 -3.85
C SER A 61 -10.41 5.76 -4.39
N LEU A 62 -9.99 5.41 -5.59
CA LEU A 62 -8.82 6.05 -6.21
C LEU A 62 -9.02 7.56 -6.39
N GLY A 63 -10.26 7.98 -6.67
CA GLY A 63 -10.58 9.39 -6.85
C GLY A 63 -10.51 10.22 -5.56
N GLU A 64 -10.50 9.56 -4.40
CA GLU A 64 -10.35 10.24 -3.11
C GLU A 64 -8.91 10.54 -2.73
N MET A 65 -7.95 9.97 -3.47
CA MET A 65 -6.54 10.15 -3.15
C MET A 65 -6.08 11.58 -3.43
N THR A 66 -5.23 12.07 -2.55
CA THR A 66 -4.62 13.39 -2.67
C THR A 66 -3.10 13.22 -2.81
N ASP A 67 -2.39 14.34 -2.99
CA ASP A 67 -0.92 14.29 -3.03
C ASP A 67 -0.34 13.72 -1.74
N GLU A 68 -0.99 13.94 -0.60
CA GLU A 68 -0.54 13.38 0.67
C GLU A 68 -0.60 11.86 0.63
N HIS A 69 -1.64 11.28 0.03
CA HIS A 69 -1.75 9.85 -0.14
C HIS A 69 -0.68 9.31 -1.08
N ALA A 70 -0.38 10.06 -2.14
CA ALA A 70 0.69 9.69 -3.07
C ALA A 70 2.05 9.66 -2.36
N LYS A 71 2.28 10.58 -1.44
CA LYS A 71 3.51 10.61 -0.65
C LYS A 71 3.63 9.36 0.22
N GLN A 72 2.52 8.86 0.76
CA GLN A 72 2.53 7.60 1.51
C GLN A 72 2.98 6.43 0.63
N GLU A 73 2.70 6.50 -0.65
CA GLU A 73 3.10 5.47 -1.61
C GLU A 73 4.52 5.69 -2.13
N GLY A 74 5.19 6.74 -1.69
CA GLY A 74 6.56 7.05 -2.09
C GLY A 74 6.66 7.91 -3.35
N PHE A 75 5.62 8.67 -3.68
CA PHE A 75 5.60 9.56 -4.82
C PHE A 75 5.39 11.01 -4.36
N SER A 76 5.84 11.97 -5.16
CA SER A 76 5.71 13.37 -4.81
C SER A 76 4.32 13.93 -5.05
N THR A 77 3.64 13.43 -6.08
CA THR A 77 2.30 13.91 -6.47
C THR A 77 1.42 12.75 -6.91
N MET A 78 0.11 13.00 -6.92
CA MET A 78 -0.85 12.03 -7.44
C MET A 78 -0.60 11.72 -8.91
N GLU A 79 -0.16 12.69 -9.67
CA GLU A 79 0.12 12.49 -11.09
C GLU A 79 1.22 11.46 -11.29
N GLU A 80 2.30 11.55 -10.50
CA GLU A 80 3.39 10.58 -10.55
C GLU A 80 2.91 9.19 -10.15
N TYR A 81 2.11 9.11 -9.09
CA TYR A 81 1.57 7.83 -8.64
C TYR A 81 0.69 7.21 -9.74
N LYS A 82 -0.19 8.02 -10.32
CA LYS A 82 -1.09 7.57 -11.38
C LYS A 82 -0.31 7.07 -12.60
N GLU A 83 0.73 7.80 -13.00
CA GLU A 83 1.58 7.39 -14.11
C GLU A 83 2.26 6.06 -13.83
N SER A 84 2.74 5.86 -12.60
CA SER A 84 3.37 4.62 -12.19
C SER A 84 2.40 3.44 -12.30
N ILE A 85 1.17 3.62 -11.82
CA ILE A 85 0.16 2.57 -11.88
C ILE A 85 -0.19 2.23 -13.33
N LEU A 86 -0.36 3.24 -14.16
CA LEU A 86 -0.70 3.03 -15.58
C LEU A 86 0.45 2.37 -16.33
N ALA A 87 1.69 2.67 -15.96
CA ALA A 87 2.86 2.04 -16.56
C ALA A 87 2.95 0.54 -16.20
N MET A 88 2.57 0.19 -14.97
CA MET A 88 2.55 -1.20 -14.53
C MET A 88 1.38 -1.99 -15.12
N HIS A 89 0.29 -1.29 -15.43
CA HIS A 89 -0.93 -1.91 -15.97
C HIS A 89 -1.40 -1.14 -17.20
N PRO A 90 -0.65 -1.22 -18.31
CA PRO A 90 -0.93 -0.36 -19.49
C PRO A 90 -2.29 -0.62 -20.14
N LYS A 91 -2.91 -1.75 -19.86
CA LYS A 91 -4.23 -2.07 -20.41
C LYS A 91 -5.38 -1.70 -19.48
N MET A 92 -5.07 -1.23 -18.27
CA MET A 92 -6.10 -0.85 -17.31
C MET A 92 -6.27 0.68 -17.31
N PRO A 93 -7.49 1.16 -17.53
CA PRO A 93 -7.73 2.61 -17.41
C PRO A 93 -7.73 3.03 -15.95
N TRP A 94 -7.44 4.30 -15.72
CA TRP A 94 -7.57 4.89 -14.39
C TRP A 94 -9.05 5.12 -14.11
N ILE A 95 -9.59 4.40 -13.13
CA ILE A 95 -11.01 4.50 -12.78
C ILE A 95 -11.13 5.13 -11.37
N PRO A 96 -11.54 6.39 -11.28
CA PRO A 96 -11.62 7.09 -9.98
C PRO A 96 -12.57 6.43 -8.98
N THR A 97 -13.59 5.74 -9.46
CA THR A 97 -14.56 5.08 -8.57
C THR A 97 -14.10 3.72 -8.09
N MET A 98 -12.98 3.22 -8.60
CA MET A 98 -12.44 1.94 -8.18
C MET A 98 -11.99 2.00 -6.74
N SER A 99 -12.45 1.04 -5.93
CA SER A 99 -12.07 0.95 -4.52
C SER A 99 -10.83 0.06 -4.36
N VAL A 100 -9.96 0.47 -3.46
CA VAL A 100 -8.77 -0.31 -3.11
C VAL A 100 -8.66 -0.38 -1.59
N TRP A 101 -7.89 -1.35 -1.10
CA TRP A 101 -7.61 -1.48 0.33
C TRP A 101 -6.28 -0.84 0.64
N VAL A 102 -6.29 0.09 1.59
CA VAL A 102 -5.09 0.82 2.02
C VAL A 102 -4.51 0.11 3.23
N HIS A 103 -3.24 -0.25 3.13
CA HIS A 103 -2.48 -0.85 4.22
C HIS A 103 -1.43 0.16 4.66
N GLU A 104 -1.63 0.77 5.83
CA GLU A 104 -0.62 1.68 6.40
C GLU A 104 0.22 0.90 7.39
N PHE A 105 1.53 1.13 7.36
CA PHE A 105 2.47 0.40 8.21
C PHE A 105 3.60 1.32 8.68
N SER A 106 4.28 0.88 9.73
CA SER A 106 5.40 1.63 10.30
C SER A 106 6.46 0.66 10.80
N PRO A 107 7.72 1.12 10.90
CA PRO A 107 8.79 0.27 11.42
C PRO A 107 8.53 -0.15 12.87
N VAL A 108 8.86 -1.40 13.18
CA VAL A 108 8.77 -1.87 14.56
C VAL A 108 10.00 -1.36 15.30
N VAL A 109 9.76 -0.61 16.35
CA VAL A 109 10.84 -0.06 17.20
C VAL A 109 11.09 -1.02 18.34
N LYS A 110 12.33 -1.44 18.48
CA LYS A 110 12.74 -2.36 19.56
C LYS A 110 13.60 -1.66 20.57
#